data_2321f157c777aba91fd9fd901426840a
#
_entry.id   2321f157c777aba91fd9fd901426840a
#
_cell.length_a   1.000
_cell.length_b   1.000
_cell.length_c   1.000
_cell.angle_alpha   90.00
_cell.angle_beta   90.00
_cell.angle_gamma   90.00
#
_symmetry.space_group_name_H-M   'P 1'
#
loop_
_entity.id
_entity.type
_entity.pdbx_description
1 polymer ?
#
loop_
_entity_poly.entity_id
_entity_poly.type
_entity_poly.pdbx_seq_one_letter_code
_entity_poly.pdbx_strand_id
1 'polypeptide(L)'
;NFLKKNKRLNIINKDIRQANTKWFKGIDCIVHLANIANDPAVDLNPNLSWDVNVIASMKIMKFATENNVKKFIFASSGSVYGVKKEKKVTEDLDLIPISVYNKTKMIAERVFMSFKDKIRINCIRPATVCGVSPRMRFDVSVNLLTLQAIKKKQITVFGGNQIRPNI
;
A
#
# COMPACT_ATOMS: atom_id res chain seq x y z
N ASN A 1 15.50 -17.13 9.11
CA ASN A 1 14.77 -16.62 7.94
C ASN A 1 13.50 -17.46 7.77
N PHE A 2 12.40 -16.95 8.32
CA PHE A 2 11.10 -17.64 8.39
C PHE A 2 10.61 -18.14 7.02
N LEU A 3 10.88 -17.38 5.96
CA LEU A 3 10.42 -17.69 4.60
C LEU A 3 11.19 -18.84 3.94
N LYS A 4 12.48 -19.04 4.26
CA LYS A 4 13.31 -20.07 3.59
C LYS A 4 12.94 -21.51 3.92
N LYS A 5 12.11 -21.76 4.96
CA LYS A 5 11.72 -23.10 5.38
C LYS A 5 10.46 -23.66 4.73
N ASN A 6 9.74 -22.87 3.93
CA ASN A 6 8.48 -23.31 3.33
C ASN A 6 8.72 -23.82 1.89
N LYS A 7 8.60 -25.15 1.69
CA LYS A 7 8.77 -25.81 0.38
C LYS A 7 7.75 -25.37 -0.68
N ARG A 8 6.64 -24.73 -0.28
CA ARG A 8 5.61 -24.20 -1.19
C ARG A 8 5.88 -22.76 -1.62
N LEU A 9 6.93 -22.13 -1.09
CA LEU A 9 7.26 -20.74 -1.39
C LEU A 9 8.37 -20.69 -2.45
N ASN A 10 8.05 -20.07 -3.57
CA ASN A 10 9.02 -19.70 -4.60
C ASN A 10 9.32 -18.20 -4.48
N ILE A 11 10.58 -17.84 -4.30
CA ILE A 11 11.02 -16.45 -4.11
C ILE A 11 11.73 -15.97 -5.37
N ILE A 12 11.17 -14.94 -6.02
CA ILE A 12 11.79 -14.21 -7.12
C ILE A 12 12.34 -12.89 -6.56
N ASN A 13 13.64 -12.84 -6.31
CA ASN A 13 14.30 -11.63 -5.81
C ASN A 13 14.65 -10.69 -6.98
N LYS A 14 13.68 -9.92 -7.43
CA LYS A 14 13.78 -8.96 -8.53
C LYS A 14 12.97 -7.70 -8.25
N ASP A 15 13.35 -6.60 -8.89
CA ASP A 15 12.57 -5.37 -8.91
C ASP A 15 11.28 -5.59 -9.72
N ILE A 16 10.15 -5.09 -9.21
CA ILE A 16 8.83 -5.25 -9.89
C ILE A 16 8.80 -4.55 -11.26
N ARG A 17 9.64 -3.54 -11.49
CA ARG A 17 9.79 -2.89 -12.80
C ARG A 17 10.33 -3.86 -13.87
N GLN A 18 11.02 -4.91 -13.44
CA GLN A 18 11.55 -5.99 -14.28
C GLN A 18 10.54 -7.13 -14.44
N ALA A 19 9.31 -7.00 -13.92
CA ALA A 19 8.29 -8.02 -14.05
C ALA A 19 8.09 -8.42 -15.53
N ASN A 20 7.88 -9.70 -15.74
CA ASN A 20 7.60 -10.27 -17.06
C ASN A 20 6.48 -11.32 -16.97
N THR A 21 5.91 -11.65 -18.10
CA THR A 21 4.74 -12.55 -18.18
C THR A 21 4.96 -13.93 -17.52
N LYS A 22 6.21 -14.43 -17.48
CA LYS A 22 6.52 -15.75 -16.89
C LYS A 22 6.21 -15.82 -15.39
N TRP A 23 6.25 -14.69 -14.67
CA TRP A 23 5.95 -14.66 -13.23
C TRP A 23 4.46 -14.91 -12.93
N PHE A 24 3.59 -14.75 -13.93
CA PHE A 24 2.15 -14.78 -13.77
C PHE A 24 1.49 -16.07 -14.30
N LYS A 25 2.29 -16.99 -14.90
CA LYS A 25 1.77 -18.26 -15.40
C LYS A 25 1.28 -19.15 -14.24
N GLY A 26 0.03 -19.59 -14.33
CA GLY A 26 -0.58 -20.47 -13.34
C GLY A 26 -0.89 -19.78 -12.00
N ILE A 27 -0.93 -18.46 -11.98
CA ILE A 27 -1.29 -17.68 -10.78
C ILE A 27 -2.79 -17.38 -10.81
N ASP A 28 -3.51 -17.76 -9.76
CA ASP A 28 -4.93 -17.47 -9.60
C ASP A 28 -5.20 -16.13 -8.93
N CYS A 29 -4.33 -15.71 -8.01
CA CYS A 29 -4.52 -14.50 -7.22
C CYS A 29 -3.22 -13.74 -7.01
N ILE A 30 -3.27 -12.42 -7.17
CA ILE A 30 -2.15 -11.52 -6.88
C ILE A 30 -2.52 -10.67 -5.67
N VAL A 31 -1.62 -10.62 -4.68
CA VAL A 31 -1.65 -9.65 -3.58
C VAL A 31 -0.53 -8.64 -3.81
N HIS A 32 -0.89 -7.47 -4.33
CA HIS A 32 0.07 -6.45 -4.72
C HIS A 32 0.38 -5.51 -3.55
N LEU A 33 1.51 -5.75 -2.89
CA LEU A 33 2.01 -4.97 -1.76
C LEU A 33 3.27 -4.15 -2.09
N ALA A 34 3.91 -4.43 -3.24
CA ALA A 34 5.15 -3.80 -3.64
C ALA A 34 4.93 -2.33 -4.01
N ASN A 35 5.50 -1.44 -3.23
CA ASN A 35 5.38 0.00 -3.41
C ASN A 35 6.53 0.72 -2.69
N ILE A 36 6.89 1.92 -3.16
CA ILE A 36 7.60 2.89 -2.33
C ILE A 36 6.54 3.48 -1.40
N ALA A 37 6.64 3.12 -0.13
CA ALA A 37 5.61 3.39 0.87
C ALA A 37 6.03 4.55 1.77
N ASN A 38 5.04 5.31 2.23
CA ASN A 38 5.10 6.51 3.07
C ASN A 38 5.69 7.76 2.39
N ASP A 39 5.31 8.91 2.92
CA ASP A 39 5.69 10.21 2.34
C ASP A 39 7.22 10.44 2.36
N PRO A 40 7.95 10.21 3.49
CA PRO A 40 9.39 10.45 3.50
C PRO A 40 10.17 9.65 2.46
N ALA A 41 9.77 8.40 2.19
CA ALA A 41 10.45 7.57 1.18
C ALA A 41 10.14 8.03 -0.25
N VAL A 42 8.92 8.53 -0.48
CA VAL A 42 8.51 9.09 -1.78
C VAL A 42 9.18 10.42 -2.04
N ASP A 43 9.32 11.28 -1.02
CA ASP A 43 9.94 12.60 -1.15
C ASP A 43 11.44 12.53 -1.51
N LEU A 44 12.12 11.44 -1.14
CA LEU A 44 13.52 11.21 -1.55
C LEU A 44 13.68 11.08 -3.07
N ASN A 45 12.72 10.49 -3.76
CA ASN A 45 12.71 10.37 -5.22
C ASN A 45 11.28 10.21 -5.75
N PRO A 46 10.56 11.31 -5.99
CA PRO A 46 9.18 11.25 -6.49
C PRO A 46 9.04 10.54 -7.84
N ASN A 47 9.98 10.72 -8.77
CA ASN A 47 9.94 10.09 -10.08
C ASN A 47 10.03 8.56 -9.97
N LEU A 48 10.95 8.06 -9.15
CA LEU A 48 11.05 6.62 -8.88
C LEU A 48 9.76 6.09 -8.26
N SER A 49 9.08 6.89 -7.44
CA SER A 49 7.80 6.50 -6.83
C SER A 49 6.69 6.37 -7.86
N TRP A 50 6.63 7.23 -8.87
CA TRP A 50 5.72 7.08 -10.01
C TRP A 50 6.03 5.84 -10.83
N ASP A 51 7.32 5.58 -11.12
CA ASP A 51 7.74 4.39 -11.87
C ASP A 51 7.34 3.09 -11.18
N VAL A 52 7.60 2.99 -9.88
CA VAL A 52 7.33 1.78 -9.09
C VAL A 52 5.84 1.65 -8.78
N ASN A 53 5.21 2.71 -8.25
CA ASN A 53 3.85 2.63 -7.72
C ASN A 53 2.78 2.63 -8.81
N VAL A 54 3.06 3.23 -9.97
CA VAL A 54 2.07 3.37 -11.05
C VAL A 54 2.50 2.63 -12.30
N ILE A 55 3.65 2.95 -12.89
CA ILE A 55 4.05 2.38 -14.18
C ILE A 55 4.29 0.86 -14.07
N ALA A 56 5.04 0.42 -13.06
CA ALA A 56 5.23 -1.02 -12.84
C ALA A 56 3.92 -1.74 -12.50
N SER A 57 3.02 -1.08 -11.76
CA SER A 57 1.69 -1.60 -11.44
C SER A 57 0.82 -1.80 -12.68
N MET A 58 0.84 -0.87 -13.62
CA MET A 58 0.17 -1.02 -14.93
C MET A 58 0.70 -2.24 -15.68
N LYS A 59 2.02 -2.42 -15.72
CA LYS A 59 2.68 -3.56 -16.36
C LYS A 59 2.28 -4.88 -15.71
N ILE A 60 2.23 -4.93 -14.37
CA ILE A 60 1.77 -6.10 -13.62
C ILE A 60 0.33 -6.43 -13.97
N MET A 61 -0.56 -5.44 -14.02
CA MET A 61 -1.97 -5.65 -14.37
C MET A 61 -2.12 -6.18 -15.80
N LYS A 62 -1.36 -5.66 -16.76
CA LYS A 62 -1.32 -6.18 -18.13
C LYS A 62 -0.97 -7.67 -18.13
N PHE A 63 0.12 -8.07 -17.48
CA PHE A 63 0.52 -9.47 -17.40
C PHE A 63 -0.48 -10.35 -16.65
N ALA A 64 -1.09 -9.83 -15.59
CA ALA A 64 -2.15 -10.53 -14.87
C ALA A 64 -3.33 -10.85 -15.80
N THR A 65 -3.76 -9.88 -16.61
CA THR A 65 -4.85 -10.06 -17.57
C THR A 65 -4.47 -11.05 -18.67
N GLU A 66 -3.27 -10.94 -19.24
CA GLU A 66 -2.77 -11.84 -20.29
C GLU A 66 -2.63 -13.29 -19.84
N ASN A 67 -2.44 -13.53 -18.54
CA ASN A 67 -2.30 -14.87 -17.96
C ASN A 67 -3.58 -15.38 -17.24
N ASN A 68 -4.72 -14.71 -17.44
CA ASN A 68 -6.03 -15.10 -16.89
C ASN A 68 -6.04 -15.18 -15.35
N VAL A 69 -5.31 -14.31 -14.68
CA VAL A 69 -5.36 -14.17 -13.22
C VAL A 69 -6.79 -13.79 -12.82
N LYS A 70 -7.36 -14.51 -11.84
CA LYS A 70 -8.79 -14.37 -11.48
C LYS A 70 -9.03 -13.26 -10.47
N LYS A 71 -8.06 -13.00 -9.60
CA LYS A 71 -8.21 -12.07 -8.49
C LYS A 71 -6.97 -11.19 -8.28
N PHE A 72 -7.20 -9.91 -8.04
CA PHE A 72 -6.15 -8.94 -7.74
C PHE A 72 -6.52 -8.15 -6.49
N ILE A 73 -5.66 -8.18 -5.48
CA ILE A 73 -5.84 -7.44 -4.23
C ILE A 73 -4.73 -6.40 -4.15
N PHE A 74 -5.12 -5.14 -4.08
CA PHE A 74 -4.19 -4.02 -3.96
C PHE A 74 -4.22 -3.41 -2.57
N ALA A 75 -3.05 -3.32 -1.94
CA ALA A 75 -2.88 -2.53 -0.72
C ALA A 75 -2.77 -1.05 -1.09
N SER A 76 -3.90 -0.36 -1.06
CA SER A 76 -3.98 1.09 -1.14
C SER A 76 -3.69 1.72 0.24
N SER A 77 -4.33 2.82 0.55
CA SER A 77 -4.19 3.51 1.84
C SER A 77 -5.43 4.36 2.12
N GLY A 78 -5.86 4.44 3.36
CA GLY A 78 -6.89 5.39 3.79
C GLY A 78 -6.50 6.85 3.55
N SER A 79 -5.20 7.14 3.41
CA SER A 79 -4.71 8.50 3.13
C SER A 79 -5.09 9.04 1.73
N VAL A 80 -5.59 8.20 0.83
CA VAL A 80 -6.11 8.64 -0.48
C VAL A 80 -7.33 9.54 -0.35
N TYR A 81 -8.07 9.44 0.75
CA TYR A 81 -9.20 10.33 1.02
C TYR A 81 -8.78 11.79 1.31
N GLY A 82 -7.53 12.02 1.75
CA GLY A 82 -7.07 13.32 2.21
C GLY A 82 -7.70 13.72 3.56
N VAL A 83 -7.92 15.02 3.76
CA VAL A 83 -8.59 15.54 4.95
C VAL A 83 -10.11 15.54 4.70
N LYS A 84 -10.85 14.86 5.56
CA LYS A 84 -12.31 14.77 5.50
C LYS A 84 -12.95 15.47 6.69
N LYS A 85 -14.11 16.10 6.42
CA LYS A 85 -14.95 16.73 7.46
C LYS A 85 -16.06 15.80 7.93
N GLU A 86 -16.34 14.77 7.17
CA GLU A 86 -17.35 13.77 7.45
C GLU A 86 -16.99 12.97 8.70
N LYS A 87 -17.96 12.75 9.58
CA LYS A 87 -17.79 11.94 10.81
C LYS A 87 -17.44 10.49 10.53
N LYS A 88 -17.86 9.97 9.37
CA LYS A 88 -17.58 8.61 8.92
C LYS A 88 -17.05 8.69 7.49
N VAL A 89 -15.89 8.10 7.26
CA VAL A 89 -15.29 7.97 5.94
C VAL A 89 -15.66 6.62 5.35
N THR A 90 -16.35 6.65 4.23
CA THR A 90 -16.84 5.48 3.48
C THR A 90 -16.23 5.41 2.09
N GLU A 91 -16.36 4.29 1.40
CA GLU A 91 -15.70 4.02 0.12
C GLU A 91 -16.25 4.84 -1.04
N ASP A 92 -17.45 5.40 -0.90
CA ASP A 92 -18.14 6.25 -1.89
C ASP A 92 -17.68 7.70 -1.88
N LEU A 93 -16.93 8.12 -0.84
CA LEU A 93 -16.41 9.49 -0.78
C LEU A 93 -15.31 9.73 -1.80
N ASP A 94 -15.25 10.97 -2.27
CA ASP A 94 -14.23 11.44 -3.19
C ASP A 94 -12.82 11.29 -2.63
N LEU A 95 -11.89 10.90 -3.49
CA LEU A 95 -10.47 10.81 -3.17
C LEU A 95 -9.79 12.17 -3.47
N ILE A 96 -9.25 12.78 -2.42
CA ILE A 96 -8.57 14.10 -2.48
C ILE A 96 -7.16 13.95 -1.89
N PRO A 97 -6.26 13.19 -2.54
CA PRO A 97 -4.93 12.93 -2.01
C PRO A 97 -4.08 14.20 -1.96
N ILE A 98 -3.35 14.39 -0.87
CA ILE A 98 -2.52 15.58 -0.64
C ILE A 98 -1.09 15.33 -1.12
N SER A 99 -0.44 14.29 -0.62
CA SER A 99 0.97 13.98 -0.90
C SER A 99 1.16 13.23 -2.22
N VAL A 100 2.40 13.19 -2.71
CA VAL A 100 2.76 12.39 -3.88
C VAL A 100 2.49 10.92 -3.64
N TYR A 101 2.83 10.40 -2.44
CA TYR A 101 2.49 9.02 -2.07
C TYR A 101 1.00 8.72 -2.24
N ASN A 102 0.15 9.56 -1.68
CA ASN A 102 -1.30 9.38 -1.74
C ASN A 102 -1.83 9.48 -3.17
N LYS A 103 -1.27 10.40 -3.98
CA LYS A 103 -1.58 10.54 -5.41
C LYS A 103 -1.22 9.28 -6.19
N THR A 104 -0.01 8.71 -5.97
CA THR A 104 0.38 7.46 -6.64
C THR A 104 -0.53 6.29 -6.28
N LYS A 105 -0.97 6.18 -5.01
CA LYS A 105 -1.94 5.17 -4.58
C LYS A 105 -3.29 5.33 -5.25
N MET A 106 -3.84 6.54 -5.27
CA MET A 106 -5.12 6.83 -5.92
C MET A 106 -5.07 6.53 -7.42
N ILE A 107 -4.02 6.95 -8.12
CA ILE A 107 -3.87 6.69 -9.55
C ILE A 107 -3.73 5.19 -9.83
N ALA A 108 -2.96 4.46 -9.02
CA ALA A 108 -2.88 3.00 -9.13
C ALA A 108 -4.25 2.33 -8.96
N GLU A 109 -5.08 2.76 -8.00
CA GLU A 109 -6.45 2.26 -7.87
C GLU A 109 -7.26 2.49 -9.15
N ARG A 110 -7.20 3.69 -9.72
CA ARG A 110 -7.92 4.02 -10.97
C ARG A 110 -7.48 3.12 -12.13
N VAL A 111 -6.17 2.92 -12.26
CA VAL A 111 -5.62 1.99 -13.25
C VAL A 111 -6.16 0.58 -13.04
N PHE A 112 -6.08 0.05 -11.82
CA PHE A 112 -6.56 -1.30 -11.55
C PHE A 112 -8.05 -1.43 -11.82
N MET A 113 -8.86 -0.51 -11.32
CA MET A 113 -10.32 -0.56 -11.49
C MET A 113 -10.76 -0.46 -12.96
N SER A 114 -9.94 0.06 -13.87
CA SER A 114 -10.24 0.02 -15.30
C SER A 114 -10.21 -1.40 -15.91
N PHE A 115 -9.69 -2.38 -15.18
CA PHE A 115 -9.67 -3.79 -15.57
C PHE A 115 -10.73 -4.66 -14.85
N LYS A 116 -11.65 -4.06 -14.11
CA LYS A 116 -12.65 -4.76 -13.28
C LYS A 116 -13.50 -5.79 -14.04
N ASP A 117 -13.72 -5.56 -15.33
CA ASP A 117 -14.52 -6.46 -16.18
C ASP A 117 -13.72 -7.71 -16.61
N LYS A 118 -12.39 -7.71 -16.42
CA LYS A 118 -11.49 -8.82 -16.78
C LYS A 118 -10.97 -9.59 -15.57
N ILE A 119 -10.75 -8.92 -14.45
CA ILE A 119 -10.20 -9.49 -13.22
C ILE A 119 -11.01 -8.97 -12.03
N ARG A 120 -11.34 -9.83 -11.07
CA ARG A 120 -11.93 -9.39 -9.80
C ARG A 120 -10.90 -8.59 -9.00
N ILE A 121 -11.14 -7.29 -8.82
CA ILE A 121 -10.21 -6.37 -8.17
C ILE A 121 -10.76 -5.90 -6.83
N ASN A 122 -9.91 -5.92 -5.80
CA ASN A 122 -10.19 -5.35 -4.50
C ASN A 122 -9.06 -4.36 -4.13
N CYS A 123 -9.39 -3.09 -3.98
CA CYS A 123 -8.51 -2.08 -3.42
C CYS A 123 -8.81 -1.92 -1.93
N ILE A 124 -7.85 -2.25 -1.07
CA ILE A 124 -7.99 -2.14 0.39
C ILE A 124 -7.35 -0.83 0.83
N ARG A 125 -8.12 0.03 1.52
CA ARG A 125 -7.67 1.32 2.05
C ARG A 125 -7.54 1.26 3.57
N PRO A 126 -6.50 0.61 4.11
CA PRO A 126 -6.35 0.48 5.53
C PRO A 126 -6.08 1.84 6.18
N ALA A 127 -6.54 2.00 7.41
CA ALA A 127 -6.06 3.02 8.32
C ALA A 127 -4.58 2.79 8.67
N THR A 128 -4.00 3.59 9.55
CA THR A 128 -2.64 3.36 10.02
C THR A 128 -2.56 2.04 10.80
N VAL A 129 -1.88 1.06 10.24
CA VAL A 129 -1.68 -0.25 10.88
C VAL A 129 -0.56 -0.13 11.91
N CYS A 130 -0.86 -0.49 13.16
CA CYS A 130 0.09 -0.45 14.29
C CYS A 130 0.20 -1.81 14.98
N GLY A 131 1.04 -1.92 16.00
CA GLY A 131 1.24 -3.14 16.76
C GLY A 131 2.55 -3.87 16.44
N VAL A 132 2.70 -5.06 17.02
CA VAL A 132 3.91 -5.87 16.92
C VAL A 132 4.01 -6.57 15.57
N SER A 133 5.17 -6.47 14.94
CA SER A 133 5.47 -7.18 13.70
C SER A 133 6.97 -7.48 13.58
N PRO A 134 7.40 -8.43 12.71
CA PRO A 134 8.82 -8.69 12.46
C PRO A 134 9.60 -7.46 11.97
N ARG A 135 8.91 -6.51 11.31
CA ARG A 135 9.44 -5.20 10.93
C ARG A 135 8.53 -4.12 11.52
N MET A 136 8.57 -3.98 12.84
CA MET A 136 7.78 -2.99 13.55
C MET A 136 8.21 -1.58 13.17
N ARG A 137 7.24 -0.75 12.79
CA ARG A 137 7.44 0.66 12.48
C ARG A 137 7.27 1.50 13.73
N PHE A 138 8.28 2.28 14.07
CA PHE A 138 8.24 3.23 15.19
C PHE A 138 7.95 4.67 14.76
N ASP A 139 7.65 4.89 13.49
CA ASP A 139 7.24 6.18 12.91
C ASP A 139 5.71 6.33 12.81
N VAL A 140 4.94 5.28 13.13
CA VAL A 140 3.48 5.38 13.21
C VAL A 140 3.02 5.78 14.61
N SER A 141 1.96 6.59 14.70
CA SER A 141 1.58 7.32 15.91
C SER A 141 1.45 6.43 17.14
N VAL A 142 0.68 5.36 17.10
CA VAL A 142 0.47 4.48 18.28
C VAL A 142 1.79 3.86 18.74
N ASN A 143 2.56 3.26 17.83
CA ASN A 143 3.83 2.63 18.18
C ASN A 143 4.86 3.64 18.72
N LEU A 144 4.92 4.84 18.10
CA LEU A 144 5.82 5.92 18.52
C LEU A 144 5.48 6.44 19.92
N LEU A 145 4.21 6.77 20.16
CA LEU A 145 3.77 7.31 21.45
C LEU A 145 3.93 6.27 22.57
N THR A 146 3.64 5.01 22.28
CA THR A 146 3.89 3.90 23.22
C THR A 146 5.38 3.79 23.56
N LEU A 147 6.26 3.85 22.55
CA LEU A 147 7.71 3.81 22.77
C LEU A 147 8.19 5.01 23.61
N GLN A 148 7.69 6.22 23.33
CA GLN A 148 7.99 7.41 24.10
C GLN A 148 7.54 7.29 25.56
N ALA A 149 6.30 6.84 25.79
CA ALA A 149 5.77 6.63 27.13
C ALA A 149 6.61 5.67 27.95
N ILE A 150 7.03 4.56 27.35
CA ILE A 150 7.84 3.54 28.04
C ILE A 150 9.28 4.07 28.31
N LYS A 151 9.94 4.60 27.29
CA LYS A 151 11.35 4.97 27.39
C LYS A 151 11.58 6.33 28.07
N LYS A 152 10.76 7.31 27.76
CA LYS A 152 10.94 8.70 28.20
C LYS A 152 10.01 9.10 29.34
N LYS A 153 9.05 8.24 29.69
CA LYS A 153 7.95 8.53 30.64
C LYS A 153 7.14 9.80 30.26
N GLN A 154 7.21 10.17 28.99
CA GLN A 154 6.57 11.35 28.42
C GLN A 154 6.19 11.06 26.96
N ILE A 155 5.07 11.63 26.50
CA ILE A 155 4.67 11.63 25.09
C ILE A 155 4.67 13.05 24.54
N THR A 156 5.07 13.21 23.29
CA THR A 156 4.97 14.50 22.57
C THR A 156 3.83 14.42 21.57
N VAL A 157 2.82 15.24 21.76
CA VAL A 157 1.68 15.34 20.86
C VAL A 157 1.78 16.63 20.05
N PHE A 158 1.78 16.50 18.73
CA PHE A 158 1.77 17.63 17.80
C PHE A 158 0.31 17.91 17.37
N GLY A 159 -0.19 19.10 17.66
CA GLY A 159 -1.59 19.46 17.49
C GLY A 159 -2.44 18.91 18.62
N GLY A 160 -3.49 18.18 18.35
CA GLY A 160 -4.38 17.57 19.36
C GLY A 160 -5.80 17.41 18.87
N ASN A 161 -6.18 18.13 17.82
CA ASN A 161 -7.54 18.12 17.26
C ASN A 161 -7.70 17.24 16.01
N GLN A 162 -6.62 16.67 15.50
CA GLN A 162 -6.68 15.81 14.32
C GLN A 162 -7.16 14.40 14.68
N ILE A 163 -8.12 13.92 13.91
CA ILE A 163 -8.59 12.54 13.96
C ILE A 163 -7.73 11.72 13.00
N ARG A 164 -7.01 10.73 13.53
CA ARG A 164 -6.21 9.81 12.74
C ARG A 164 -6.63 8.37 13.05
N PRO A 165 -7.25 7.68 12.10
CA PRO A 165 -7.66 6.30 12.31
C PRO A 165 -6.44 5.37 12.40
N ASN A 166 -6.48 4.44 13.36
CA ASN A 166 -5.47 3.40 13.56
C ASN A 166 -6.17 2.05 13.74
N ILE A 167 -5.51 0.97 13.33
CA ILE A 167 -5.96 -0.42 13.50
C ILE A 167 -4.83 -1.31 13.99
#